data_5d91fde74c5b57b7bd2d83336ee67ef3
#
_entry.id   5d91fde74c5b57b7bd2d83336ee67ef3
#
_cell.length_a   1.000
_cell.length_b   1.000
_cell.length_c   1.000
_cell.angle_alpha   90.00
_cell.angle_beta   90.00
_cell.angle_gamma   90.00
#
_symmetry.space_group_name_H-M   'P 1'
#
loop_
_entity.id
_entity.type
_entity.pdbx_description
1 polymer ?
#
loop_
_entity_poly.entity_id
_entity_poly.type
_entity_poly.pdbx_seq_one_letter_code
_entity_poly.pdbx_strand_id
1 'polypeptide(L)'
;MAQVLRAAVAAACAGGLFSRLQAPVPTGRAFSTPRSSGRVASAAVWALGRLNHVAIAVPDLEKARAFYRDALGAPVSEVSPLPEHGVSVVFVDLGNTKLELLHPLGEDSPIAGFLQKNKAGGMHHVCIEVDDINAAVKDLKEKKIRSLSDEAKIGAHGKPVIFLHPKDCGGVLVELEQA
;
A
#
# COMPACT_ATOMS: atom_id res chain seq x y z
N MET A 1 21.39 -15.68 -35.84
CA MET A 1 21.01 -14.49 -36.63
C MET A 1 19.90 -13.78 -35.89
N ALA A 2 20.24 -12.76 -35.13
CA ALA A 2 19.26 -11.88 -34.50
C ALA A 2 19.88 -10.46 -34.48
N GLN A 3 19.32 -9.58 -35.31
CA GLN A 3 19.74 -8.18 -35.36
C GLN A 3 19.08 -7.39 -34.25
N VAL A 4 19.94 -6.73 -33.45
CA VAL A 4 19.55 -5.79 -32.42
C VAL A 4 19.38 -4.42 -33.07
N LEU A 5 18.18 -3.85 -33.02
CA LEU A 5 17.92 -2.48 -33.45
C LEU A 5 18.39 -1.51 -32.33
N ARG A 6 19.45 -0.75 -32.60
CA ARG A 6 19.83 0.43 -31.82
C ARG A 6 19.17 1.66 -32.44
N ALA A 7 18.29 2.31 -31.72
CA ALA A 7 17.83 3.66 -32.06
C ALA A 7 18.71 4.69 -31.35
N ALA A 8 19.49 5.44 -32.13
CA ALA A 8 20.24 6.60 -31.67
C ALA A 8 19.33 7.84 -31.79
N VAL A 9 19.15 8.58 -30.70
CA VAL A 9 18.52 9.90 -30.73
C VAL A 9 19.62 10.96 -30.78
N ALA A 10 19.73 11.64 -31.91
CA ALA A 10 20.60 12.76 -32.09
C ALA A 10 19.93 14.05 -31.56
N ALA A 11 20.63 14.76 -30.67
CA ALA A 11 20.23 16.09 -30.21
C ALA A 11 20.69 17.13 -31.23
N ALA A 12 19.76 17.91 -31.76
CA ALA A 12 20.05 19.09 -32.54
C ALA A 12 19.83 20.34 -31.67
N CYS A 13 20.91 21.04 -31.32
CA CYS A 13 20.87 22.41 -30.79
C CYS A 13 20.64 23.40 -31.92
N ALA A 14 19.51 24.11 -31.89
CA ALA A 14 19.32 25.31 -32.67
C ALA A 14 18.97 26.47 -31.73
N GLY A 15 19.87 27.45 -31.63
CA GLY A 15 19.66 28.68 -30.89
C GLY A 15 18.61 29.56 -31.57
N GLY A 16 17.67 30.04 -30.83
CA GLY A 16 16.67 31.02 -31.23
C GLY A 16 16.51 32.07 -30.15
N LEU A 17 16.96 33.29 -30.49
CA LEU A 17 16.79 34.53 -29.74
C LEU A 17 15.30 34.88 -29.69
N PHE A 18 14.62 34.76 -28.55
CA PHE A 18 13.27 35.27 -28.38
C PHE A 18 13.24 36.45 -27.43
N SER A 19 12.89 37.60 -28.03
CA SER A 19 12.58 38.87 -27.41
C SER A 19 11.48 38.74 -26.37
N ARG A 20 11.70 39.30 -25.18
CA ARG A 20 10.69 39.41 -24.10
C ARG A 20 9.54 40.33 -24.53
N LEU A 21 8.38 39.78 -24.75
CA LEU A 21 7.12 40.51 -24.66
C LEU A 21 6.46 40.18 -23.31
N GLN A 22 6.49 41.15 -22.40
CA GLN A 22 5.71 41.08 -21.14
C GLN A 22 4.26 41.29 -21.45
N ALA A 23 3.44 40.25 -21.21
CA ALA A 23 2.00 40.36 -21.20
C ALA A 23 1.53 40.90 -19.84
N PRO A 24 0.46 41.75 -19.81
CA PRO A 24 -0.05 42.30 -18.56
C PRO A 24 -0.73 41.19 -17.69
N VAL A 25 -0.44 41.27 -16.39
CA VAL A 25 -1.02 40.41 -15.36
C VAL A 25 -2.49 40.74 -15.21
N PRO A 26 -3.44 39.81 -15.34
CA PRO A 26 -4.83 40.08 -15.03
C PRO A 26 -4.99 40.16 -13.51
N THR A 27 -5.52 41.29 -13.04
CA THR A 27 -5.95 41.53 -11.67
C THR A 27 -6.99 40.49 -11.23
N GLY A 28 -6.66 39.81 -10.13
CA GLY A 28 -7.43 38.69 -9.60
C GLY A 28 -8.86 39.06 -9.23
N ARG A 29 -9.83 38.35 -9.80
CA ARG A 29 -11.16 38.23 -9.25
C ARG A 29 -11.06 37.33 -8.00
N ALA A 30 -11.38 37.89 -6.85
CA ALA A 30 -11.59 37.14 -5.63
C ALA A 30 -12.76 36.17 -5.83
N PHE A 31 -12.47 34.87 -5.86
CA PHE A 31 -13.53 33.86 -5.77
C PHE A 31 -14.02 33.81 -4.32
N SER A 32 -15.19 34.37 -4.09
CA SER A 32 -15.96 34.15 -2.88
C SER A 32 -16.40 32.69 -2.88
N THR A 33 -15.76 31.85 -2.09
CA THR A 33 -16.27 30.52 -1.81
C THR A 33 -17.55 30.63 -1.01
N PRO A 34 -18.68 30.01 -1.44
CA PRO A 34 -19.89 29.99 -0.63
C PRO A 34 -19.54 29.23 0.68
N ARG A 35 -19.76 29.87 1.83
CA ARG A 35 -19.77 29.19 3.11
C ARG A 35 -20.88 28.15 3.07
N SER A 36 -20.51 26.91 2.81
CA SER A 36 -21.32 25.76 3.08
C SER A 36 -21.53 25.71 4.60
N SER A 37 -22.76 26.00 5.04
CA SER A 37 -23.24 25.62 6.36
C SER A 37 -23.41 24.10 6.37
N GLY A 38 -22.29 23.39 6.35
CA GLY A 38 -22.22 21.95 6.43
C GLY A 38 -22.01 21.55 7.87
N ARG A 39 -22.79 20.62 8.34
CA ARG A 39 -22.63 19.79 9.51
C ARG A 39 -21.17 19.83 10.00
N VAL A 40 -20.99 20.19 11.26
CA VAL A 40 -19.74 19.91 11.96
C VAL A 40 -19.60 18.38 11.94
N ALA A 41 -18.87 17.87 10.95
CA ALA A 41 -18.39 16.50 11.02
C ALA A 41 -17.62 16.43 12.35
N SER A 42 -18.07 15.60 13.26
CA SER A 42 -17.27 15.25 14.45
C SER A 42 -15.86 14.99 13.94
N ALA A 43 -14.90 15.78 14.42
CA ALA A 43 -13.50 15.55 14.06
C ALA A 43 -13.22 14.08 14.36
N ALA A 44 -12.75 13.33 13.38
CA ALA A 44 -12.40 11.93 13.59
C ALA A 44 -11.43 11.89 14.78
N VAL A 45 -11.72 11.04 15.76
CA VAL A 45 -10.92 10.91 16.97
C VAL A 45 -9.59 10.20 16.66
N TRP A 46 -9.39 9.76 15.43
CA TRP A 46 -8.22 9.07 14.90
C TRP A 46 -7.90 9.55 13.48
N ALA A 47 -6.67 9.37 13.04
CA ALA A 47 -6.22 9.77 11.70
C ALA A 47 -5.46 8.64 11.00
N LEU A 48 -5.61 8.58 9.67
CA LEU A 48 -4.75 7.77 8.81
C LEU A 48 -3.35 8.37 8.77
N GLY A 49 -2.36 7.49 8.91
CA GLY A 49 -0.95 7.78 8.69
C GLY A 49 -0.49 7.43 7.28
N ARG A 50 0.70 6.89 7.18
CA ARG A 50 1.33 6.49 5.92
C ARG A 50 0.93 5.08 5.49
N LEU A 51 1.17 4.75 4.23
CA LEU A 51 1.20 3.37 3.76
C LEU A 51 2.37 2.64 4.44
N ASN A 52 2.06 1.67 5.29
CA ASN A 52 3.07 0.86 5.97
C ASN A 52 3.68 -0.16 4.99
N HIS A 53 2.82 -0.98 4.36
CA HIS A 53 3.27 -1.95 3.36
C HIS A 53 2.16 -2.36 2.38
N VAL A 54 2.57 -3.03 1.31
CA VAL A 54 1.71 -3.79 0.42
C VAL A 54 2.10 -5.26 0.54
N ALA A 55 1.15 -6.10 0.90
CA ALA A 55 1.36 -7.54 1.01
C ALA A 55 1.06 -8.26 -0.29
N ILE A 56 1.94 -9.16 -0.69
CA ILE A 56 1.86 -9.96 -1.90
C ILE A 56 1.95 -11.44 -1.50
N ALA A 57 0.87 -12.19 -1.69
CA ALA A 57 0.89 -13.63 -1.51
C ALA A 57 1.58 -14.29 -2.71
N VAL A 58 2.57 -15.14 -2.44
CA VAL A 58 3.39 -15.79 -3.46
C VAL A 58 3.38 -17.31 -3.30
N PRO A 59 3.30 -18.07 -4.41
CA PRO A 59 3.34 -19.53 -4.35
C PRO A 59 4.74 -20.10 -4.06
N ASP A 60 5.79 -19.29 -4.25
CA ASP A 60 7.20 -19.67 -4.03
C ASP A 60 7.93 -18.44 -3.46
N LEU A 61 8.21 -18.50 -2.17
CA LEU A 61 8.79 -17.37 -1.43
C LEU A 61 10.24 -17.10 -1.84
N GLU A 62 11.05 -18.16 -2.03
CA GLU A 62 12.46 -18.01 -2.41
C GLU A 62 12.61 -17.44 -3.82
N LYS A 63 11.78 -17.90 -4.75
CA LYS A 63 11.76 -17.35 -6.11
C LYS A 63 11.35 -15.88 -6.12
N ALA A 64 10.33 -15.51 -5.34
CA ALA A 64 9.91 -14.12 -5.22
C ALA A 64 11.00 -13.26 -4.57
N ARG A 65 11.60 -13.76 -3.47
CA ARG A 65 12.73 -13.11 -2.78
C ARG A 65 13.90 -12.86 -3.72
N ALA A 66 14.30 -13.88 -4.49
CA ALA A 66 15.39 -13.78 -5.46
C ALA A 66 15.11 -12.73 -6.55
N PHE A 67 13.87 -12.63 -7.03
CA PHE A 67 13.49 -11.62 -8.00
C PHE A 67 13.74 -10.20 -7.48
N TYR A 68 13.28 -9.87 -6.27
CA TYR A 68 13.48 -8.52 -5.71
C TYR A 68 14.94 -8.25 -5.37
N ARG A 69 15.66 -9.23 -4.80
CA ARG A 69 17.06 -9.08 -4.41
C ARG A 69 18.00 -9.06 -5.61
N ASP A 70 17.89 -10.05 -6.51
CA ASP A 70 18.92 -10.33 -7.52
C ASP A 70 18.62 -9.62 -8.84
N ALA A 71 17.34 -9.50 -9.23
CA ALA A 71 16.96 -8.84 -10.47
C ALA A 71 16.71 -7.32 -10.28
N LEU A 72 16.10 -6.91 -9.15
CA LEU A 72 15.80 -5.50 -8.89
C LEU A 72 16.82 -4.82 -7.98
N GLY A 73 17.70 -5.57 -7.30
CA GLY A 73 18.72 -5.02 -6.41
C GLY A 73 18.17 -4.40 -5.12
N ALA A 74 16.95 -4.77 -4.72
CA ALA A 74 16.32 -4.23 -3.53
C ALA A 74 16.90 -4.85 -2.25
N PRO A 75 16.99 -4.12 -1.13
CA PRO A 75 17.25 -4.69 0.18
C PRO A 75 16.10 -5.62 0.58
N VAL A 76 16.43 -6.88 0.87
CA VAL A 76 15.44 -7.92 1.17
C VAL A 76 15.84 -8.63 2.46
N SER A 77 14.86 -8.81 3.37
CA SER A 77 15.09 -9.52 4.63
C SER A 77 15.33 -11.01 4.45
N GLU A 78 15.78 -11.68 5.52
CA GLU A 78 15.70 -13.12 5.64
C GLU A 78 14.24 -13.56 5.75
N VAL A 79 13.99 -14.85 5.47
CA VAL A 79 12.68 -15.46 5.67
C VAL A 79 12.39 -15.56 7.17
N SER A 80 11.25 -15.04 7.59
CA SER A 80 10.76 -15.11 8.97
C SER A 80 9.50 -15.97 9.02
N PRO A 81 9.53 -17.14 9.62
CA PRO A 81 8.33 -17.92 9.87
C PRO A 81 7.53 -17.31 11.02
N LEU A 82 6.21 -17.17 10.84
CA LEU A 82 5.25 -16.67 11.83
C LEU A 82 4.17 -17.75 12.06
N PRO A 83 4.44 -18.77 12.87
CA PRO A 83 3.52 -19.88 13.08
C PRO A 83 2.16 -19.46 13.61
N GLU A 84 2.11 -18.48 14.50
CA GLU A 84 0.87 -17.92 15.06
C GLU A 84 -0.02 -17.23 14.03
N HIS A 85 0.55 -16.81 12.90
CA HIS A 85 -0.16 -16.22 11.77
C HIS A 85 -0.32 -17.18 10.59
N GLY A 86 0.29 -18.38 10.66
CA GLY A 86 0.23 -19.40 9.61
C GLY A 86 0.90 -18.96 8.30
N VAL A 87 1.90 -18.10 8.36
CA VAL A 87 2.63 -17.59 7.19
C VAL A 87 4.13 -17.52 7.42
N SER A 88 4.90 -17.60 6.34
CA SER A 88 6.30 -17.16 6.28
C SER A 88 6.36 -15.85 5.53
N VAL A 89 7.15 -14.91 6.01
CA VAL A 89 7.22 -13.54 5.45
C VAL A 89 8.65 -13.18 5.04
N VAL A 90 8.73 -12.31 4.04
CA VAL A 90 9.95 -11.61 3.62
C VAL A 90 9.59 -10.16 3.37
N PHE A 91 10.40 -9.24 3.88
CA PHE A 91 10.23 -7.81 3.64
C PHE A 91 11.21 -7.30 2.58
N VAL A 92 10.68 -6.52 1.63
CA VAL A 92 11.46 -5.78 0.64
C VAL A 92 11.38 -4.30 0.99
N ASP A 93 12.50 -3.69 1.32
CA ASP A 93 12.56 -2.27 1.68
C ASP A 93 12.59 -1.39 0.42
N LEU A 94 11.69 -0.41 0.36
CA LEU A 94 11.60 0.57 -0.72
C LEU A 94 11.99 1.99 -0.23
N GLY A 95 12.46 2.12 1.01
CA GLY A 95 12.85 3.38 1.63
C GLY A 95 11.68 4.20 2.19
N ASN A 96 10.60 4.37 1.45
CA ASN A 96 9.40 5.10 1.89
C ASN A 96 8.27 4.17 2.38
N THR A 97 8.28 2.92 1.97
CA THR A 97 7.37 1.84 2.35
C THR A 97 8.06 0.50 2.13
N LYS A 98 7.37 -0.61 2.30
CA LYS A 98 7.89 -1.95 2.04
C LYS A 98 6.88 -2.82 1.32
N LEU A 99 7.35 -3.86 0.66
CA LEU A 99 6.51 -4.98 0.26
C LEU A 99 6.68 -6.09 1.29
N GLU A 100 5.60 -6.77 1.60
CA GLU A 100 5.58 -7.97 2.42
C GLU A 100 5.24 -9.17 1.52
N LEU A 101 6.21 -10.06 1.30
CA LEU A 101 5.97 -11.30 0.55
C LEU A 101 5.48 -12.35 1.54
N LEU A 102 4.29 -12.91 1.28
CA LEU A 102 3.63 -13.89 2.14
C LEU A 102 3.59 -15.24 1.47
N HIS A 103 3.98 -16.28 2.21
CA HIS A 103 3.83 -17.68 1.78
C HIS A 103 3.13 -18.48 2.88
N PRO A 104 2.23 -19.43 2.54
CA PRO A 104 1.56 -20.25 3.52
C PRO A 104 2.56 -21.04 4.39
N LEU A 105 2.32 -21.05 5.69
CA LEU A 105 3.04 -21.91 6.64
C LEU A 105 2.03 -22.91 7.25
N GLY A 106 2.11 -24.15 6.82
CA GLY A 106 1.14 -25.18 7.19
C GLY A 106 -0.11 -25.21 6.30
N GLU A 107 -0.93 -26.24 6.49
CA GLU A 107 -2.13 -26.50 5.68
C GLU A 107 -3.29 -25.55 6.02
N ASP A 108 -3.37 -25.11 7.27
CA ASP A 108 -4.41 -24.23 7.78
C ASP A 108 -4.10 -22.74 7.62
N SER A 109 -3.15 -22.41 6.75
CA SER A 109 -2.76 -21.03 6.50
C SER A 109 -3.94 -20.17 6.01
N PRO A 110 -4.16 -18.97 6.59
CA PRO A 110 -5.26 -18.10 6.20
C PRO A 110 -5.18 -17.60 4.75
N ILE A 111 -3.98 -17.64 4.14
CA ILE A 111 -3.76 -17.24 2.74
C ILE A 111 -3.80 -18.41 1.75
N ALA A 112 -3.94 -19.66 2.23
CA ALA A 112 -4.01 -20.84 1.35
C ALA A 112 -5.17 -20.73 0.35
N GLY A 113 -6.36 -20.32 0.82
CA GLY A 113 -7.53 -20.11 -0.02
C GLY A 113 -7.36 -19.00 -1.07
N PHE A 114 -6.56 -17.97 -0.77
CA PHE A 114 -6.21 -16.94 -1.73
C PHE A 114 -5.35 -17.51 -2.85
N LEU A 115 -4.30 -18.25 -2.54
CA LEU A 115 -3.40 -18.88 -3.53
C LEU A 115 -4.06 -20.00 -4.31
N GLN A 116 -5.05 -20.69 -3.76
CA GLN A 116 -5.85 -21.65 -4.52
C GLN A 116 -6.59 -20.98 -5.70
N LYS A 117 -7.08 -19.76 -5.50
CA LYS A 117 -7.77 -18.97 -6.52
C LYS A 117 -6.81 -18.19 -7.41
N ASN A 118 -5.66 -17.80 -6.89
CA ASN A 118 -4.64 -16.99 -7.56
C ASN A 118 -3.33 -17.77 -7.65
N LYS A 119 -3.26 -18.74 -8.54
CA LYS A 119 -2.14 -19.69 -8.67
C LYS A 119 -0.78 -19.04 -8.90
N ALA A 120 -0.76 -17.90 -9.58
CA ALA A 120 0.47 -17.12 -9.82
C ALA A 120 0.86 -16.21 -8.64
N GLY A 121 0.07 -16.17 -7.58
CA GLY A 121 0.16 -15.17 -6.52
C GLY A 121 -0.59 -13.89 -6.86
N GLY A 122 -0.43 -12.87 -6.05
CA GLY A 122 -1.04 -11.56 -6.26
C GLY A 122 -1.05 -10.68 -5.02
N MET A 123 -1.45 -9.43 -5.20
CA MET A 123 -1.62 -8.49 -4.09
C MET A 123 -2.70 -9.01 -3.14
N HIS A 124 -2.34 -9.17 -1.86
CA HIS A 124 -3.23 -9.72 -0.84
C HIS A 124 -3.91 -8.60 -0.05
N HIS A 125 -3.16 -7.65 0.48
CA HIS A 125 -3.70 -6.51 1.21
C HIS A 125 -2.79 -5.28 1.15
N VAL A 126 -3.34 -4.16 1.59
CA VAL A 126 -2.57 -2.94 1.89
C VAL A 126 -2.66 -2.66 3.38
N CYS A 127 -1.57 -2.26 4.00
CA CYS A 127 -1.51 -1.88 5.39
C CYS A 127 -1.29 -0.38 5.53
N ILE A 128 -2.15 0.29 6.29
CA ILE A 128 -2.11 1.73 6.54
C ILE A 128 -1.96 1.96 8.05
N GLU A 129 -1.03 2.80 8.44
CA GLU A 129 -0.87 3.19 9.84
C GLU A 129 -2.03 4.07 10.31
N VAL A 130 -2.36 3.94 11.60
CA VAL A 130 -3.31 4.82 12.28
C VAL A 130 -2.73 5.26 13.63
N ASP A 131 -3.06 6.45 14.07
CA ASP A 131 -2.57 7.01 15.33
C ASP A 131 -3.27 6.41 16.58
N ASP A 132 -4.53 5.95 16.45
CA ASP A 132 -5.29 5.27 17.50
C ASP A 132 -6.15 4.17 16.90
N ILE A 133 -5.68 2.92 16.99
CA ILE A 133 -6.38 1.75 16.43
C ILE A 133 -7.69 1.45 17.15
N ASN A 134 -7.78 1.71 18.46
CA ASN A 134 -8.99 1.45 19.22
C ASN A 134 -10.09 2.44 18.87
N ALA A 135 -9.74 3.71 18.73
CA ALA A 135 -10.66 4.74 18.24
C ALA A 135 -11.10 4.43 16.81
N ALA A 136 -10.17 3.98 15.93
CA ALA A 136 -10.48 3.57 14.57
C ALA A 136 -11.48 2.41 14.53
N VAL A 137 -11.26 1.35 15.28
CA VAL A 137 -12.16 0.18 15.36
C VAL A 137 -13.57 0.60 15.80
N LYS A 138 -13.67 1.44 16.83
CA LYS A 138 -14.97 1.92 17.33
C LYS A 138 -15.72 2.74 16.28
N ASP A 139 -15.04 3.72 15.68
CA ASP A 139 -15.63 4.62 14.69
C ASP A 139 -16.06 3.87 13.42
N LEU A 140 -15.25 2.90 12.96
CA LEU A 140 -15.56 2.07 11.80
C LEU A 140 -16.76 1.15 12.07
N LYS A 141 -16.89 0.60 13.29
CA LYS A 141 -18.09 -0.14 13.71
C LYS A 141 -19.36 0.73 13.67
N GLU A 142 -19.28 1.96 14.19
CA GLU A 142 -20.40 2.93 14.15
C GLU A 142 -20.79 3.27 12.69
N LYS A 143 -19.83 3.34 11.79
CA LYS A 143 -20.02 3.54 10.35
C LYS A 143 -20.44 2.27 9.60
N LYS A 144 -20.63 1.16 10.31
CA LYS A 144 -21.02 -0.15 9.74
C LYS A 144 -20.01 -0.72 8.73
N ILE A 145 -18.75 -0.36 8.85
CA ILE A 145 -17.65 -0.98 8.11
C ILE A 145 -17.28 -2.30 8.80
N ARG A 146 -17.29 -3.37 8.05
CA ARG A 146 -17.01 -4.72 8.58
C ARG A 146 -15.50 -4.92 8.75
N SER A 147 -15.13 -5.42 9.91
CA SER A 147 -13.81 -5.97 10.19
C SER A 147 -13.85 -7.51 10.20
N LEU A 148 -12.69 -8.15 10.01
CA LEU A 148 -12.57 -9.61 10.05
C LEU A 148 -12.49 -10.15 11.49
N SER A 149 -12.28 -9.27 12.48
CA SER A 149 -12.33 -9.59 13.91
C SER A 149 -13.01 -8.45 14.65
N ASP A 150 -13.51 -8.72 15.85
CA ASP A 150 -14.22 -7.73 16.66
C ASP A 150 -13.30 -6.70 17.29
N GLU A 151 -12.03 -7.07 17.53
CA GLU A 151 -11.02 -6.28 18.19
C GLU A 151 -9.70 -6.39 17.42
N ALA A 152 -8.82 -5.40 17.64
CA ALA A 152 -7.47 -5.44 17.11
C ALA A 152 -6.68 -6.61 17.72
N LYS A 153 -5.84 -7.25 16.94
CA LYS A 153 -4.94 -8.34 17.34
C LYS A 153 -3.51 -7.94 17.10
N ILE A 154 -2.57 -8.62 17.72
CA ILE A 154 -1.15 -8.40 17.45
C ILE A 154 -0.81 -8.97 16.07
N GLY A 155 -0.28 -8.12 15.20
CA GLY A 155 0.15 -8.47 13.84
C GLY A 155 1.61 -8.89 13.76
N ALA A 156 2.08 -9.13 12.54
CA ALA A 156 3.44 -9.62 12.25
C ALA A 156 4.58 -8.71 12.78
N HIS A 157 4.31 -7.42 12.93
CA HIS A 157 5.27 -6.43 13.48
C HIS A 157 5.20 -6.28 14.99
N GLY A 158 4.41 -7.11 15.71
CA GLY A 158 4.20 -6.99 17.15
C GLY A 158 3.32 -5.80 17.57
N LYS A 159 2.67 -5.15 16.62
CA LYS A 159 1.76 -4.01 16.83
C LYS A 159 0.30 -4.45 16.68
N PRO A 160 -0.65 -3.75 17.33
CA PRO A 160 -2.08 -3.99 17.12
C PRO A 160 -2.50 -3.71 15.67
N VAL A 161 -3.23 -4.64 15.07
CA VAL A 161 -3.78 -4.55 13.71
C VAL A 161 -5.24 -4.97 13.65
N ILE A 162 -5.97 -4.48 12.67
CA ILE A 162 -7.32 -4.90 12.31
C ILE A 162 -7.47 -4.97 10.80
N PHE A 163 -8.10 -6.04 10.31
CA PHE A 163 -8.40 -6.20 8.89
C PHE A 163 -9.85 -5.79 8.59
N LEU A 164 -10.02 -4.93 7.59
CA LEU A 164 -11.32 -4.48 7.09
C LEU A 164 -11.74 -5.31 5.89
N HIS A 165 -13.04 -5.67 5.86
CA HIS A 165 -13.55 -6.56 4.83
C HIS A 165 -13.53 -5.92 3.43
N PRO A 166 -13.04 -6.61 2.38
CA PRO A 166 -12.88 -6.04 1.02
C PRO A 166 -14.15 -5.44 0.43
N LYS A 167 -15.33 -5.98 0.74
CA LYS A 167 -16.61 -5.46 0.23
C LYS A 167 -16.90 -4.02 0.65
N ASP A 168 -16.30 -3.56 1.73
CA ASP A 168 -16.48 -2.18 2.23
C ASP A 168 -15.30 -1.27 1.87
N CYS A 169 -14.23 -1.87 1.31
CA CYS A 169 -12.96 -1.21 0.98
C CYS A 169 -12.64 -1.27 -0.53
N GLY A 170 -13.65 -1.17 -1.39
CA GLY A 170 -13.44 -1.14 -2.84
C GLY A 170 -12.90 -2.44 -3.44
N GLY A 171 -13.09 -3.58 -2.78
CA GLY A 171 -12.61 -4.89 -3.24
C GLY A 171 -11.20 -5.24 -2.77
N VAL A 172 -10.55 -4.37 -1.99
CA VAL A 172 -9.21 -4.60 -1.43
C VAL A 172 -9.31 -4.94 0.04
N LEU A 173 -8.58 -5.96 0.49
CA LEU A 173 -8.39 -6.20 1.92
C LEU A 173 -7.51 -5.08 2.48
N VAL A 174 -7.98 -4.39 3.50
CA VAL A 174 -7.23 -3.28 4.13
C VAL A 174 -6.89 -3.68 5.55
N GLU A 175 -5.63 -3.57 5.91
CA GLU A 175 -5.13 -3.68 7.25
C GLU A 175 -4.90 -2.28 7.83
N LEU A 176 -5.31 -2.04 9.06
CA LEU A 176 -4.91 -0.88 9.85
C LEU A 176 -3.94 -1.35 10.92
N GLU A 177 -2.81 -0.67 11.07
CA GLU A 177 -1.79 -0.96 12.08
C GLU A 177 -1.59 0.27 12.96
N GLN A 178 -1.45 0.06 14.27
CA GLN A 178 -1.08 1.12 15.22
C GLN A 178 0.28 1.70 14.85
N ALA A 179 0.42 3.02 14.72
CA ALA A 179 1.67 3.73 14.42
C ALA A 179 2.73 3.60 15.52
#